data_0fe5e8b0159a72ba2ca76cdca4caaf0a
#
_entry.id   0fe5e8b0159a72ba2ca76cdca4caaf0a
#
_cell.length_a   1.000
_cell.length_b   1.000
_cell.length_c   1.000
_cell.angle_alpha   90.00
_cell.angle_beta   90.00
_cell.angle_gamma   90.00
#
_symmetry.space_group_name_H-M   'P 1'
#
loop_
_entity.id
_entity.type
_entity.pdbx_description
1 polymer ?
#
loop_
_entity_poly.entity_id
_entity_poly.type
_entity_poly.pdbx_seq_one_letter_code
_entity_poly.pdbx_strand_id
1 'polypeptide(L)'
;MARARNIKPGFFKNENLVELDPFDRLLFIGLWCLADREGRLENRPRRIKMELFPGDNYDAAQGIAALERLGFVETYEADGKSVVAVVNFLKHQAPHGTERDSELPDRNGDYTTHSRGAAGCVKKSTSSKNNDLGEKLTVNAPLSNVELPLDNVN
;
A
#
# COMPACT_ATOMS: atom_id res chain seq x y z
N MET A 1 -6.16 2.45 13.94
CA MET A 1 -7.51 2.79 14.46
C MET A 1 -8.54 2.26 13.46
N ALA A 2 -9.44 1.39 13.90
CA ALA A 2 -10.49 0.82 13.06
C ALA A 2 -11.47 1.90 12.56
N ARG A 3 -12.01 1.71 11.37
CA ARG A 3 -12.90 2.66 10.67
C ARG A 3 -14.22 1.99 10.33
N ALA A 4 -15.30 2.77 10.29
CA ALA A 4 -16.57 2.28 9.77
C ALA A 4 -16.46 2.06 8.26
N ARG A 5 -16.94 0.90 7.78
CA ARG A 5 -16.96 0.52 6.37
C ARG A 5 -18.31 -0.09 5.99
N ASN A 6 -18.67 0.03 4.73
CA ASN A 6 -19.95 -0.46 4.23
C ASN A 6 -19.85 -1.91 3.74
N ILE A 7 -20.81 -2.75 4.15
CA ILE A 7 -20.99 -4.08 3.59
C ILE A 7 -22.14 -4.02 2.59
N LYS A 8 -21.83 -4.23 1.31
CA LYS A 8 -22.84 -4.24 0.25
C LYS A 8 -23.47 -5.64 0.15
N PRO A 9 -24.75 -5.77 -0.24
CA PRO A 9 -25.42 -7.07 -0.39
C PRO A 9 -24.70 -8.04 -1.34
N GLY A 10 -23.97 -7.52 -2.33
CA GLY A 10 -23.15 -8.30 -3.25
C GLY A 10 -22.04 -9.11 -2.57
N PHE A 11 -21.61 -8.72 -1.37
CA PHE A 11 -20.65 -9.50 -0.58
C PHE A 11 -21.16 -10.93 -0.33
N PHE A 12 -22.41 -11.07 0.09
CA PHE A 12 -23.02 -12.36 0.43
C PHE A 12 -23.38 -13.21 -0.79
N LYS A 13 -23.40 -12.60 -1.98
CA LYS A 13 -23.74 -13.25 -3.25
C LYS A 13 -22.52 -13.56 -4.12
N ASN A 14 -21.33 -13.27 -3.62
CA ASN A 14 -20.10 -13.50 -4.37
C ASN A 14 -19.72 -14.99 -4.29
N GLU A 15 -19.73 -15.66 -5.42
CA GLU A 15 -19.49 -17.11 -5.53
C GLU A 15 -18.10 -17.50 -5.01
N ASN A 16 -17.07 -16.68 -5.26
CA ASN A 16 -15.73 -16.95 -4.77
C ASN A 16 -15.62 -16.78 -3.23
N LEU A 17 -16.39 -15.86 -2.63
CA LEU A 17 -16.40 -15.70 -1.17
C LEU A 17 -17.13 -16.86 -0.48
N VAL A 18 -18.06 -17.52 -1.16
CA VAL A 18 -18.77 -18.69 -0.60
C VAL A 18 -17.83 -19.89 -0.40
N GLU A 19 -16.76 -19.98 -1.18
CA GLU A 19 -15.74 -21.03 -1.02
C GLU A 19 -14.89 -20.89 0.25
N LEU A 20 -14.89 -19.69 0.85
CA LEU A 20 -14.14 -19.41 2.06
C LEU A 20 -14.89 -19.84 3.32
N ASP A 21 -14.12 -20.24 4.34
CA ASP A 21 -14.65 -20.43 5.69
C ASP A 21 -15.33 -19.14 6.20
N PRO A 22 -16.40 -19.25 7.01
CA PRO A 22 -17.04 -18.08 7.59
C PRO A 22 -16.10 -17.13 8.34
N PHE A 23 -15.07 -17.65 9.02
CA PHE A 23 -14.07 -16.81 9.68
C PHE A 23 -13.18 -16.06 8.68
N ASP A 24 -12.84 -16.66 7.53
CA ASP A 24 -12.06 -15.97 6.49
C ASP A 24 -12.88 -14.83 5.85
N ARG A 25 -14.19 -15.03 5.67
CA ARG A 25 -15.10 -13.98 5.22
C ARG A 25 -15.23 -12.85 6.24
N LEU A 26 -15.27 -13.19 7.54
CA LEU A 26 -15.27 -12.21 8.61
C LEU A 26 -13.94 -11.47 8.70
N LEU A 27 -12.81 -12.19 8.52
CA LEU A 27 -11.49 -11.56 8.37
C LEU A 27 -11.50 -10.52 7.26
N PHE A 28 -12.04 -10.85 6.09
CA PHE A 28 -12.06 -9.93 4.94
C PHE A 28 -12.81 -8.63 5.27
N ILE A 29 -13.97 -8.72 5.92
CA ILE A 29 -14.70 -7.54 6.41
C ILE A 29 -13.88 -6.77 7.43
N GLY A 30 -13.23 -7.48 8.36
CA GLY A 30 -12.37 -6.87 9.38
C GLY A 30 -11.17 -6.14 8.79
N LEU A 31 -10.55 -6.70 7.75
CA LEU A 31 -9.45 -6.04 7.04
C LEU A 31 -9.89 -4.69 6.44
N TRP A 32 -11.13 -4.55 5.94
CA TRP A 32 -11.62 -3.24 5.48
C TRP A 32 -11.64 -2.20 6.59
N CYS A 33 -12.03 -2.60 7.80
CA CYS A 33 -12.07 -1.71 8.96
C CYS A 33 -10.67 -1.31 9.45
N LEU A 34 -9.69 -2.19 9.32
CA LEU A 34 -8.28 -1.94 9.71
C LEU A 34 -7.51 -1.19 8.64
N ALA A 35 -7.84 -1.40 7.37
CA ALA A 35 -7.15 -0.78 6.24
C ALA A 35 -7.29 0.75 6.26
N ASP A 36 -6.26 1.43 5.75
CA ASP A 36 -6.26 2.86 5.54
C ASP A 36 -7.20 3.28 4.38
N ARG A 37 -7.19 4.55 4.00
CA ARG A 37 -8.06 5.06 2.94
C ARG A 37 -7.75 4.49 1.56
N GLU A 38 -6.55 3.94 1.34
CA GLU A 38 -6.14 3.28 0.09
C GLU A 38 -6.39 1.77 0.11
N GLY A 39 -6.92 1.23 1.21
CA GLY A 39 -7.15 -0.20 1.39
C GLY A 39 -5.92 -0.98 1.83
N ARG A 40 -4.90 -0.31 2.39
CA ARG A 40 -3.63 -0.91 2.80
C ARG A 40 -3.55 -1.04 4.31
N LEU A 41 -2.89 -2.09 4.79
CA LEU A 41 -2.54 -2.28 6.20
C LEU A 41 -1.22 -3.03 6.32
N GLU A 42 -0.55 -2.90 7.46
CA GLU A 42 0.67 -3.68 7.72
C GLU A 42 0.34 -5.18 7.77
N ASN A 43 1.15 -6.00 7.11
CA ASN A 43 1.04 -7.46 7.13
C ASN A 43 1.58 -8.01 8.45
N ARG A 44 0.75 -7.91 9.49
CA ARG A 44 1.02 -8.39 10.84
C ARG A 44 -0.08 -9.34 11.32
N PRO A 45 -0.09 -10.61 10.89
CA PRO A 45 -1.19 -11.53 11.17
C PRO A 45 -1.52 -11.69 12.66
N ARG A 46 -0.51 -11.70 13.52
CA ARG A 46 -0.74 -11.75 14.98
C ARG A 46 -1.51 -10.53 15.50
N ARG A 47 -1.16 -9.34 15.02
CA ARG A 47 -1.86 -8.11 15.41
C ARG A 47 -3.28 -8.09 14.85
N ILE A 48 -3.45 -8.45 13.59
CA ILE A 48 -4.76 -8.56 12.93
C ILE A 48 -5.66 -9.53 13.70
N LYS A 49 -5.13 -10.70 14.08
CA LYS A 49 -5.84 -11.67 14.92
C LYS A 49 -6.28 -11.08 16.25
N MET A 50 -5.41 -10.36 16.94
CA MET A 50 -5.73 -9.75 18.23
C MET A 50 -6.79 -8.64 18.13
N GLU A 51 -6.83 -7.92 17.02
CA GLU A 51 -7.81 -6.84 16.80
C GLU A 51 -9.18 -7.36 16.36
N LEU A 52 -9.23 -8.46 15.57
CA LEU A 52 -10.46 -8.97 14.97
C LEU A 52 -11.02 -10.23 15.67
N PHE A 53 -10.15 -11.06 16.20
CA PHE A 53 -10.50 -12.37 16.78
C PHE A 53 -9.79 -12.60 18.13
N PRO A 54 -9.93 -11.69 19.12
CA PRO A 54 -9.14 -11.77 20.37
C PRO A 54 -9.45 -13.05 21.17
N GLY A 55 -10.68 -13.54 21.11
CA GLY A 55 -11.13 -14.74 21.86
C GLY A 55 -11.14 -16.04 21.07
N ASP A 56 -10.88 -16.00 19.76
CA ASP A 56 -11.05 -17.16 18.89
C ASP A 56 -9.73 -17.87 18.63
N ASN A 57 -9.79 -19.19 18.41
CA ASN A 57 -8.64 -19.94 17.92
C ASN A 57 -8.61 -19.90 16.39
N TYR A 58 -8.19 -18.74 15.85
CA TYR A 58 -8.16 -18.46 14.42
C TYR A 58 -6.74 -18.09 13.95
N ASP A 59 -6.33 -18.64 12.81
CA ASP A 59 -5.05 -18.31 12.18
C ASP A 59 -5.25 -17.26 11.07
N ALA A 60 -5.01 -16.00 11.40
CA ALA A 60 -5.14 -14.89 10.46
C ALA A 60 -4.13 -14.96 9.29
N ALA A 61 -2.98 -15.62 9.44
CA ALA A 61 -2.03 -15.78 8.35
C ALA A 61 -2.59 -16.72 7.27
N GLN A 62 -3.19 -17.84 7.69
CA GLN A 62 -3.87 -18.75 6.75
C GLN A 62 -5.07 -18.08 6.09
N GLY A 63 -5.86 -17.30 6.83
CA GLY A 63 -6.99 -16.56 6.27
C GLY A 63 -6.56 -15.51 5.23
N ILE A 64 -5.49 -14.76 5.49
CA ILE A 64 -4.93 -13.83 4.50
C ILE A 64 -4.49 -14.58 3.24
N ALA A 65 -3.78 -15.70 3.39
CA ALA A 65 -3.35 -16.52 2.25
C ALA A 65 -4.54 -17.08 1.45
N ALA A 66 -5.64 -17.47 2.12
CA ALA A 66 -6.86 -17.92 1.45
C ALA A 66 -7.53 -16.79 0.65
N LEU A 67 -7.60 -15.58 1.21
CA LEU A 67 -8.10 -14.40 0.52
C LEU A 67 -7.22 -13.99 -0.67
N GLU A 68 -5.90 -14.10 -0.53
CA GLU A 68 -4.93 -13.80 -1.59
C GLU A 68 -5.06 -14.78 -2.76
N ARG A 69 -5.19 -16.07 -2.47
CA ARG A 69 -5.41 -17.13 -3.49
C ARG A 69 -6.63 -16.84 -4.36
N LEU A 70 -7.68 -16.26 -3.80
CA LEU A 70 -8.91 -15.89 -4.52
C LEU A 70 -8.87 -14.45 -5.08
N GLY A 71 -7.77 -13.72 -4.91
CA GLY A 71 -7.58 -12.38 -5.46
C GLY A 71 -8.34 -11.26 -4.74
N PHE A 72 -8.77 -11.47 -3.49
CA PHE A 72 -9.44 -10.45 -2.67
C PHE A 72 -8.47 -9.51 -1.98
N VAL A 73 -7.29 -10.00 -1.66
CA VAL A 73 -6.18 -9.22 -1.13
C VAL A 73 -4.91 -9.56 -1.90
N GLU A 74 -3.92 -8.71 -1.80
CA GLU A 74 -2.55 -8.98 -2.25
C GLU A 74 -1.57 -8.64 -1.14
N THR A 75 -0.48 -9.41 -1.05
CA THR A 75 0.60 -9.15 -0.12
C THR A 75 1.86 -8.78 -0.89
N TYR A 76 2.60 -7.78 -0.40
CA TYR A 76 3.86 -7.34 -1.01
C TYR A 76 4.78 -6.65 -0.01
N GLU A 77 6.05 -6.57 -0.40
CA GLU A 77 7.07 -5.80 0.30
C GLU A 77 7.39 -4.54 -0.51
N ALA A 78 7.33 -3.37 0.11
CA ALA A 78 7.72 -2.12 -0.51
C ALA A 78 8.25 -1.13 0.54
N ASP A 79 9.34 -0.43 0.24
CA ASP A 79 10.01 0.52 1.14
C ASP A 79 10.28 -0.09 2.55
N GLY A 80 10.72 -1.37 2.59
CA GLY A 80 11.01 -2.10 3.83
C GLY A 80 9.79 -2.42 4.69
N LYS A 81 8.58 -2.29 4.14
CA LYS A 81 7.31 -2.58 4.81
C LYS A 81 6.61 -3.77 4.16
N SER A 82 6.13 -4.70 4.98
CA SER A 82 5.23 -5.76 4.54
C SER A 82 3.79 -5.28 4.60
N VAL A 83 3.10 -5.36 3.48
CA VAL A 83 1.77 -4.76 3.29
C VAL A 83 0.78 -5.81 2.82
N VAL A 84 -0.43 -5.75 3.37
CA VAL A 84 -1.64 -6.37 2.81
C VAL A 84 -2.47 -5.26 2.18
N ALA A 85 -2.87 -5.41 0.94
CA ALA A 85 -3.75 -4.48 0.25
C ALA A 85 -5.04 -5.18 -0.20
N VAL A 86 -6.17 -4.56 0.08
CA VAL A 86 -7.48 -5.04 -0.36
C VAL A 86 -7.68 -4.67 -1.82
N VAL A 87 -7.82 -5.68 -2.68
CA VAL A 87 -8.01 -5.49 -4.12
C VAL A 87 -9.34 -4.76 -4.39
N ASN A 88 -9.33 -3.80 -5.30
CA ASN A 88 -10.50 -2.99 -5.65
C ASN A 88 -11.17 -2.25 -4.48
N PHE A 89 -10.44 -1.95 -3.40
CA PHE A 89 -10.99 -1.33 -2.20
C PHE A 89 -11.83 -0.09 -2.52
N LEU A 90 -11.31 0.86 -3.28
CA LEU A 90 -11.99 2.13 -3.60
C LEU A 90 -13.20 1.97 -4.54
N LYS A 91 -13.39 0.82 -5.20
CA LYS A 91 -14.62 0.52 -5.95
C LYS A 91 -15.77 0.15 -5.01
N HIS A 92 -15.45 -0.35 -3.82
CA HIS A 92 -16.43 -0.84 -2.86
C HIS A 92 -16.59 0.05 -1.64
N GLN A 93 -15.55 0.81 -1.29
CA GLN A 93 -15.52 1.69 -0.14
C GLN A 93 -15.32 3.14 -0.57
N ALA A 94 -15.97 4.06 0.14
CA ALA A 94 -15.79 5.49 -0.03
C ALA A 94 -15.21 6.07 1.26
N PRO A 95 -13.88 6.15 1.41
CA PRO A 95 -13.25 6.71 2.58
C PRO A 95 -13.67 8.18 2.78
N HIS A 96 -13.88 8.57 4.02
CA HIS A 96 -14.27 9.95 4.32
C HIS A 96 -13.15 10.93 3.93
N GLY A 97 -13.52 12.11 3.45
CA GLY A 97 -12.56 13.14 2.99
C GLY A 97 -11.52 13.55 4.04
N THR A 98 -11.85 13.42 5.33
CA THR A 98 -10.95 13.74 6.45
C THR A 98 -10.08 12.57 6.91
N GLU A 99 -10.25 11.38 6.34
CA GLU A 99 -9.34 10.26 6.63
C GLU A 99 -7.90 10.64 6.31
N ARG A 100 -6.96 10.26 7.18
CA ARG A 100 -5.53 10.52 6.96
C ARG A 100 -5.04 9.79 5.71
N ASP A 101 -4.03 10.37 5.07
CA ASP A 101 -3.37 9.73 3.95
C ASP A 101 -2.68 8.43 4.40
N SER A 102 -2.46 7.55 3.44
CA SER A 102 -1.78 6.29 3.68
C SER A 102 -0.33 6.51 4.10
N GLU A 103 0.10 5.84 5.17
CA GLU A 103 1.49 5.77 5.60
C GLU A 103 2.22 4.55 4.99
N LEU A 104 1.51 3.79 4.16
CA LEU A 104 2.01 2.59 3.50
C LEU A 104 2.16 2.85 2.00
N PRO A 105 3.29 2.42 1.40
CA PRO A 105 3.50 2.54 -0.04
C PRO A 105 2.58 1.59 -0.80
N ASP A 106 2.41 1.85 -2.08
CA ASP A 106 1.86 0.86 -3.00
C ASP A 106 2.94 -0.18 -3.40
N ARG A 107 2.58 -1.11 -4.28
CA ARG A 107 3.50 -2.16 -4.76
C ARG A 107 4.75 -1.60 -5.46
N ASN A 108 4.68 -0.39 -6.02
CA ASN A 108 5.80 0.26 -6.69
C ASN A 108 6.68 1.07 -5.72
N GLY A 109 6.29 1.16 -4.46
CA GLY A 109 6.96 1.98 -3.44
C GLY A 109 6.43 3.42 -3.37
N ASP A 110 5.36 3.74 -4.10
CA ASP A 110 4.80 5.08 -4.14
C ASP A 110 3.82 5.35 -3.00
N TYR A 111 3.88 6.56 -2.45
CA TYR A 111 2.97 7.04 -1.41
C TYR A 111 1.85 7.89 -2.01
N THR A 112 0.63 7.64 -1.56
CA THR A 112 -0.54 8.38 -2.01
C THR A 112 -0.87 9.49 -1.02
N THR A 113 -0.93 10.74 -1.51
CA THR A 113 -1.32 11.90 -0.73
C THR A 113 -2.57 12.55 -1.34
N HIS A 114 -3.36 13.23 -0.52
CA HIS A 114 -4.60 13.90 -0.93
C HIS A 114 -4.57 15.36 -0.52
N SER A 115 -4.54 16.27 -1.48
CA SER A 115 -4.74 17.70 -1.19
C SER A 115 -6.23 18.00 -1.02
N ARG A 116 -6.58 18.62 0.11
CA ARG A 116 -7.95 19.02 0.44
C ARG A 116 -8.13 20.48 0.06
N GLY A 117 -8.87 20.73 -1.02
CA GLY A 117 -9.25 22.11 -1.41
C GLY A 117 -10.33 22.68 -0.53
N ALA A 118 -10.49 24.03 -0.51
CA ALA A 118 -11.48 24.76 0.28
C ALA A 118 -12.94 24.36 -0.03
N ALA A 119 -13.20 23.72 -1.16
CA ALA A 119 -14.52 23.22 -1.58
C ALA A 119 -14.76 21.73 -1.31
N GLY A 120 -13.94 21.09 -0.46
CA GLY A 120 -14.07 19.65 -0.18
C GLY A 120 -13.63 18.73 -1.33
N CYS A 121 -13.10 19.29 -2.42
CA CYS A 121 -12.54 18.49 -3.51
C CYS A 121 -11.21 17.88 -3.09
N VAL A 122 -11.10 16.56 -3.16
CA VAL A 122 -9.89 15.81 -2.82
C VAL A 122 -9.14 15.47 -4.11
N LYS A 123 -7.93 16.02 -4.28
CA LYS A 123 -7.02 15.65 -5.38
C LYS A 123 -6.03 14.61 -4.88
N LYS A 124 -5.88 13.53 -5.62
CA LYS A 124 -4.92 12.46 -5.35
C LYS A 124 -3.61 12.75 -6.09
N SER A 125 -2.48 12.58 -5.41
CA SER A 125 -1.13 12.59 -5.98
C SER A 125 -0.34 11.39 -5.46
N THR A 126 0.58 10.87 -6.26
CA THR A 126 1.50 9.79 -5.87
C THR A 126 2.94 10.31 -5.96
N SER A 127 3.77 9.95 -4.99
CA SER A 127 5.20 10.30 -4.96
C SER A 127 6.03 9.13 -4.45
N SER A 128 7.17 8.87 -5.10
CA SER A 128 8.16 7.91 -4.62
C SER A 128 9.12 8.60 -3.66
N LYS A 129 9.46 7.95 -2.53
CA LYS A 129 10.47 8.46 -1.59
C LYS A 129 11.90 8.33 -2.11
N ASN A 130 12.11 7.58 -3.20
CA ASN A 130 13.45 7.30 -3.72
C ASN A 130 14.09 8.45 -4.52
N ASN A 131 13.42 9.61 -4.70
CA ASN A 131 13.94 10.71 -5.50
C ASN A 131 14.70 11.79 -4.72
N ASP A 132 14.96 11.62 -3.42
CA ASP A 132 15.60 12.70 -2.62
C ASP A 132 17.07 12.46 -2.25
N LEU A 133 17.77 11.54 -2.94
CA LEU A 133 19.22 11.31 -2.73
C LEU A 133 20.07 11.46 -4.00
N GLY A 134 19.65 12.21 -5.00
CA GLY A 134 20.36 12.23 -6.28
C GLY A 134 20.39 13.53 -7.05
N GLU A 135 20.49 14.72 -6.41
CA GLU A 135 20.88 15.92 -7.16
C GLU A 135 21.51 16.98 -6.26
N LYS A 136 22.78 16.76 -5.93
CA LYS A 136 23.74 17.84 -5.65
C LYS A 136 25.16 17.34 -5.88
N LEU A 137 25.51 17.14 -7.14
CA LEU A 137 26.89 17.16 -7.59
C LEU A 137 26.95 18.01 -8.85
N THR A 138 26.90 19.30 -8.66
CA THR A 138 27.45 20.26 -9.63
C THR A 138 28.96 20.14 -9.56
N VAL A 139 29.53 19.38 -10.46
CA VAL A 139 30.99 19.40 -10.69
C VAL A 139 31.27 20.45 -11.74
N ASN A 140 31.57 21.66 -11.30
CA ASN A 140 32.30 22.60 -12.11
C ASN A 140 33.76 22.15 -12.14
N ALA A 141 34.19 21.51 -13.21
CA ALA A 141 35.58 21.32 -13.52
C ALA A 141 35.97 22.29 -14.64
N PRO A 142 36.97 23.16 -14.43
CA PRO A 142 37.48 24.01 -15.52
C PRO A 142 38.35 23.16 -16.47
N LEU A 143 38.12 23.37 -17.77
CA LEU A 143 38.95 22.88 -18.84
C LEU A 143 40.37 23.49 -18.68
N SER A 144 41.37 22.68 -18.37
CA SER A 144 42.75 23.03 -18.55
C SER A 144 43.32 22.21 -19.71
N ASN A 145 43.69 22.97 -20.75
CA ASN A 145 44.48 22.52 -21.88
C ASN A 145 45.79 21.88 -21.38
N VAL A 146 46.06 20.65 -21.83
CA VAL A 146 47.41 20.09 -21.80
C VAL A 146 47.77 19.72 -23.23
N GLU A 147 48.67 20.54 -23.79
CA GLU A 147 49.34 20.28 -25.05
C GLU A 147 50.21 19.03 -24.95
N LEU A 148 50.16 18.23 -26.01
CA LEU A 148 51.07 17.08 -26.21
C LEU A 148 52.37 17.57 -26.84
N PRO A 149 53.53 17.22 -26.35
CA PRO A 149 54.78 17.41 -27.09
C PRO A 149 54.95 16.31 -28.15
N LEU A 150 55.26 16.77 -29.35
CA LEU A 150 55.79 15.96 -30.41
C LEU A 150 57.26 15.70 -30.12
N ASP A 151 57.70 14.48 -30.07
CA ASP A 151 59.10 14.12 -30.21
C ASP A 151 59.34 13.02 -31.23
N ASN A 152 60.00 13.43 -32.17
CA ASN A 152 60.88 12.94 -33.24
C ASN A 152 61.61 11.61 -32.99
N VAL A 153 61.49 10.80 -34.00
CA VAL A 153 62.49 10.18 -34.89
C VAL A 153 63.91 9.90 -34.30
N ASN A 154 64.28 8.69 -34.25
CA ASN A 154 65.36 8.02 -35.04
C ASN A 154 65.29 6.49 -34.80
#